data_a486e2d25546e7969890d2ed6c8ac112
#
_entry.id   a486e2d25546e7969890d2ed6c8ac112
#
_cell.length_a   1.000
_cell.length_b   1.000
_cell.length_c   1.000
_cell.angle_alpha   90.00
_cell.angle_beta   90.00
_cell.angle_gamma   90.00
#
_symmetry.space_group_name_H-M   'P 1'
#
loop_
_entity.id
_entity.type
_entity.pdbx_description
1 polymer ?
#
loop_
_entity_poly.entity_id
_entity_poly.type
_entity_poly.pdbx_seq_one_letter_code
_entity_poly.pdbx_strand_id
1 'polypeptide(L)'
;MPLELPLGSSDLIALGALLVAVLSAIYSRRAHVAADRANEISILESRRPLRLQVFQAMHHFSHYCATYWTLYHMGEVRRSRELVARIDTFKWEIEQHGHLDMPDVEEKAHKFVQNAWKMQRLVDRIDGGQNNPHDRQYATAEENVEALVDWFGEENRELKNLFAPYLSAA
;
A
#
# COMPACT_ATOMS: atom_id res chain seq x y z
N MET A 1 12.46 -73.57 -14.29
CA MET A 1 11.92 -73.71 -12.93
C MET A 1 11.12 -72.40 -12.64
N PRO A 2 9.79 -72.45 -12.57
CA PRO A 2 9.02 -71.29 -12.13
C PRO A 2 9.17 -71.13 -10.61
N LEU A 3 9.58 -69.98 -10.16
CA LEU A 3 9.59 -69.56 -8.75
C LEU A 3 8.10 -69.33 -8.34
N GLU A 4 7.43 -70.41 -7.91
CA GLU A 4 6.16 -70.25 -7.18
C GLU A 4 6.50 -69.78 -5.77
N LEU A 5 6.43 -68.49 -5.55
CA LEU A 5 6.41 -67.88 -4.22
C LEU A 5 4.98 -68.10 -3.67
N PRO A 6 4.78 -68.94 -2.67
CA PRO A 6 3.46 -69.09 -2.04
C PRO A 6 3.19 -67.84 -1.20
N LEU A 7 2.50 -66.89 -1.78
CA LEU A 7 2.03 -65.73 -1.04
C LEU A 7 1.04 -66.21 0.04
N GLY A 8 1.47 -66.25 1.29
CA GLY A 8 0.64 -66.55 2.43
C GLY A 8 -0.39 -65.44 2.67
N SER A 9 -1.48 -65.76 3.34
CA SER A 9 -2.52 -64.76 3.70
C SER A 9 -1.97 -63.60 4.50
N SER A 10 -0.89 -63.77 5.26
CA SER A 10 -0.15 -62.73 5.97
C SER A 10 0.52 -61.73 5.03
N ASP A 11 1.08 -62.21 3.89
CA ASP A 11 1.75 -61.33 2.93
C ASP A 11 0.77 -60.45 2.16
N LEU A 12 -0.41 -60.95 1.89
CA LEU A 12 -1.52 -60.15 1.31
C LEU A 12 -1.97 -59.05 2.25
N ILE A 13 -2.08 -59.34 3.55
CA ILE A 13 -2.44 -58.33 4.58
C ILE A 13 -1.34 -57.30 4.71
N ALA A 14 -0.09 -57.71 4.72
CA ALA A 14 1.08 -56.80 4.79
C ALA A 14 1.13 -55.86 3.56
N LEU A 15 0.88 -56.41 2.37
CA LEU A 15 0.83 -55.63 1.12
C LEU A 15 -0.30 -54.63 1.11
N GLY A 16 -1.49 -55.03 1.61
CA GLY A 16 -2.62 -54.14 1.79
C GLY A 16 -2.35 -53.04 2.77
N ALA A 17 -1.74 -53.31 3.91
CA ALA A 17 -1.33 -52.30 4.90
C ALA A 17 -0.30 -51.35 4.34
N LEU A 18 0.69 -51.81 3.55
CA LEU A 18 1.66 -50.98 2.88
C LEU A 18 1.02 -50.02 1.88
N LEU A 19 0.09 -50.50 1.05
CA LEU A 19 -0.65 -49.68 0.10
C LEU A 19 -1.47 -48.58 0.81
N VAL A 20 -2.15 -48.92 1.89
CA VAL A 20 -2.89 -47.93 2.69
C VAL A 20 -1.94 -46.89 3.31
N ALA A 21 -0.79 -47.32 3.82
CA ALA A 21 0.21 -46.39 4.38
C ALA A 21 0.77 -45.45 3.33
N VAL A 22 1.09 -45.92 2.13
CA VAL A 22 1.61 -45.10 1.01
C VAL A 22 0.51 -44.10 0.55
N LEU A 23 -0.71 -44.55 0.37
CA LEU A 23 -1.81 -43.69 0.00
C LEU A 23 -2.07 -42.61 1.07
N SER A 24 -2.08 -43.00 2.34
CA SER A 24 -2.23 -42.07 3.47
C SER A 24 -1.11 -41.02 3.50
N ALA A 25 0.12 -41.40 3.24
CA ALA A 25 1.26 -40.47 3.16
C ALA A 25 1.09 -39.48 1.99
N ILE A 26 0.65 -39.95 0.83
CA ILE A 26 0.40 -39.10 -0.34
C ILE A 26 -0.75 -38.09 -0.07
N TYR A 27 -1.84 -38.58 0.51
CA TYR A 27 -2.98 -37.72 0.87
C TYR A 27 -2.62 -36.69 1.95
N SER A 28 -1.88 -37.13 2.98
CA SER A 28 -1.40 -36.22 4.04
C SER A 28 -0.52 -35.11 3.47
N ARG A 29 0.43 -35.44 2.57
CA ARG A 29 1.29 -34.45 1.93
C ARG A 29 0.47 -33.45 1.07
N ARG A 30 -0.52 -33.95 0.30
CA ARG A 30 -1.39 -33.08 -0.51
C ARG A 30 -2.26 -32.18 0.38
N ALA A 31 -2.79 -32.70 1.47
CA ALA A 31 -3.57 -31.93 2.43
C ALA A 31 -2.72 -30.84 3.09
N HIS A 32 -1.46 -31.13 3.43
CA HIS A 32 -0.55 -30.13 3.99
C HIS A 32 -0.30 -28.98 3.01
N VAL A 33 0.04 -29.29 1.76
CA VAL A 33 0.25 -28.26 0.72
C VAL A 33 -1.03 -27.44 0.46
N ALA A 34 -2.19 -28.07 0.47
CA ALA A 34 -3.45 -27.34 0.32
C ALA A 34 -3.78 -26.44 1.52
N ALA A 35 -3.47 -26.92 2.75
CA ALA A 35 -3.63 -26.13 3.96
C ALA A 35 -2.69 -24.91 4.00
N ASP A 36 -1.43 -25.09 3.60
CA ASP A 36 -0.44 -24.00 3.52
C ASP A 36 -0.92 -22.92 2.54
N ARG A 37 -1.37 -23.31 1.34
CA ARG A 37 -1.91 -22.36 0.35
C ARG A 37 -3.17 -21.66 0.86
N ALA A 38 -4.09 -22.37 1.50
CA ALA A 38 -5.28 -21.77 2.08
C ALA A 38 -4.95 -20.77 3.18
N ASN A 39 -3.93 -21.05 3.98
CA ASN A 39 -3.43 -20.14 5.01
C ASN A 39 -2.80 -18.88 4.41
N GLU A 40 -1.96 -19.01 3.37
CA GLU A 40 -1.39 -17.86 2.65
C GLU A 40 -2.49 -16.96 2.06
N ILE A 41 -3.48 -17.54 1.39
CA ILE A 41 -4.61 -16.79 0.84
C ILE A 41 -5.38 -16.08 1.97
N SER A 42 -5.66 -16.76 3.08
CA SER A 42 -6.35 -16.17 4.23
C SER A 42 -5.59 -14.98 4.83
N ILE A 43 -4.25 -15.07 4.93
CA ILE A 43 -3.41 -13.96 5.39
C ILE A 43 -3.46 -12.79 4.42
N LEU A 44 -3.38 -13.04 3.12
CA LEU A 44 -3.45 -12.00 2.10
C LEU A 44 -4.81 -11.30 2.10
N GLU A 45 -5.89 -12.07 2.20
CA GLU A 45 -7.25 -11.52 2.27
C GLU A 45 -7.50 -10.73 3.55
N SER A 46 -6.96 -11.17 4.69
CA SER A 46 -7.08 -10.43 5.95
C SER A 46 -6.36 -9.07 5.94
N ARG A 47 -5.28 -8.95 5.17
CA ARG A 47 -4.52 -7.69 5.00
C ARG A 47 -5.11 -6.75 3.95
N ARG A 48 -5.94 -7.27 3.03
CA ARG A 48 -6.52 -6.49 1.94
C ARG A 48 -7.31 -5.25 2.40
N PRO A 49 -8.20 -5.32 3.41
CA PRO A 49 -8.92 -4.13 3.89
C PRO A 49 -7.98 -3.06 4.45
N LEU A 50 -6.91 -3.46 5.13
CA LEU A 50 -5.91 -2.52 5.67
C LEU A 50 -5.11 -1.85 4.54
N ARG A 51 -4.71 -2.60 3.53
CA ARG A 51 -4.05 -2.07 2.33
C ARG A 51 -4.94 -1.09 1.57
N LEU A 52 -6.24 -1.35 1.53
CA LEU A 52 -7.22 -0.44 0.94
C LEU A 52 -7.34 0.85 1.75
N GLN A 53 -7.25 0.79 3.09
CA GLN A 53 -7.23 1.99 3.94
C GLN A 53 -6.00 2.86 3.65
N VAL A 54 -4.81 2.25 3.50
CA VAL A 54 -3.59 2.98 3.11
C VAL A 54 -3.76 3.62 1.73
N PHE A 55 -4.32 2.90 0.76
CA PHE A 55 -4.63 3.45 -0.56
C PHE A 55 -5.54 4.67 -0.46
N GLN A 56 -6.62 4.57 0.32
CA GLN A 56 -7.57 5.67 0.53
C GLN A 56 -6.91 6.88 1.20
N ALA A 57 -6.09 6.65 2.23
CA ALA A 57 -5.34 7.71 2.90
C ALA A 57 -4.41 8.45 1.92
N MET A 58 -3.64 7.72 1.12
CA MET A 58 -2.76 8.30 0.11
C MET A 58 -3.54 9.05 -0.98
N HIS A 59 -4.64 8.48 -1.45
CA HIS A 59 -5.49 9.09 -2.47
C HIS A 59 -6.13 10.39 -1.96
N HIS A 60 -6.69 10.38 -0.76
CA HIS A 60 -7.31 11.58 -0.17
C HIS A 60 -6.28 12.66 0.10
N PHE A 61 -5.11 12.29 0.63
CA PHE A 61 -4.05 13.24 0.92
C PHE A 61 -3.46 13.87 -0.36
N SER A 62 -3.13 13.06 -1.37
CA SER A 62 -2.61 13.56 -2.63
C SER A 62 -3.64 14.43 -3.37
N HIS A 63 -4.92 14.04 -3.35
CA HIS A 63 -6.00 14.84 -3.93
C HIS A 63 -6.14 16.19 -3.20
N TYR A 64 -6.09 16.19 -1.86
CA TYR A 64 -6.12 17.42 -1.08
C TYR A 64 -4.95 18.34 -1.44
N CYS A 65 -3.72 17.83 -1.53
CA CYS A 65 -2.56 18.61 -1.93
C CYS A 65 -2.68 19.13 -3.38
N ALA A 66 -3.21 18.32 -4.31
CA ALA A 66 -3.43 18.71 -5.70
C ALA A 66 -4.49 19.82 -5.86
N THR A 67 -5.43 19.91 -4.93
CA THR A 67 -6.50 20.94 -4.95
C THR A 67 -6.22 22.10 -4.00
N TYR A 68 -5.18 21.99 -3.16
CA TYR A 68 -4.93 22.94 -2.08
C TYR A 68 -4.80 24.38 -2.56
N TRP A 69 -4.08 24.62 -3.67
CA TRP A 69 -3.85 25.96 -4.20
C TRP A 69 -5.14 26.63 -4.71
N THR A 70 -5.99 25.82 -5.33
CA THR A 70 -7.34 26.28 -5.75
C THR A 70 -8.20 26.65 -4.54
N LEU A 71 -8.23 25.80 -3.52
CA LEU A 71 -8.97 26.04 -2.28
C LEU A 71 -8.44 27.28 -1.52
N TYR A 72 -7.13 27.48 -1.55
CA TYR A 72 -6.49 28.66 -0.96
C TYR A 72 -6.95 29.95 -1.64
N HIS A 73 -6.95 30.01 -2.97
CA HIS A 73 -7.44 31.18 -3.72
C HIS A 73 -8.95 31.40 -3.61
N MET A 74 -9.73 30.37 -3.42
CA MET A 74 -11.19 30.48 -3.15
C MET A 74 -11.48 30.93 -1.71
N GLY A 75 -10.47 31.00 -0.84
CA GLY A 75 -10.61 31.37 0.56
C GLY A 75 -11.23 30.29 1.44
N GLU A 76 -11.36 29.07 0.93
CA GLU A 76 -11.88 27.92 1.69
C GLU A 76 -10.82 27.38 2.67
N VAL A 77 -9.53 27.47 2.31
CA VAL A 77 -8.39 27.16 3.16
C VAL A 77 -7.71 28.48 3.53
N ARG A 78 -7.83 28.87 4.78
CA ARG A 78 -7.40 30.21 5.19
C ARG A 78 -5.96 30.28 5.69
N ARG A 79 -5.28 29.14 5.95
CA ARG A 79 -3.94 29.14 6.55
C ARG A 79 -3.17 27.87 6.26
N SER A 80 -1.85 27.97 6.14
CA SER A 80 -0.92 26.84 6.09
C SER A 80 -1.07 25.83 7.23
N ARG A 81 -1.65 26.23 8.37
CA ARG A 81 -1.95 25.33 9.51
C ARG A 81 -2.87 24.16 9.16
N GLU A 82 -3.79 24.34 8.21
CA GLU A 82 -4.68 23.25 7.78
C GLU A 82 -3.87 22.19 7.01
N LEU A 83 -2.92 22.63 6.20
CA LEU A 83 -2.00 21.70 5.51
C LEU A 83 -1.13 20.94 6.52
N VAL A 84 -0.61 21.61 7.56
CA VAL A 84 0.14 20.96 8.64
C VAL A 84 -0.70 19.86 9.31
N ALA A 85 -1.93 20.17 9.71
CA ALA A 85 -2.82 19.19 10.34
C ALA A 85 -3.10 17.99 9.43
N ARG A 86 -3.24 18.22 8.11
CA ARG A 86 -3.41 17.14 7.12
C ARG A 86 -2.17 16.29 6.95
N ILE A 87 -0.98 16.90 6.95
CA ILE A 87 0.29 16.17 6.93
C ILE A 87 0.43 15.27 8.15
N ASP A 88 0.14 15.79 9.35
CA ASP A 88 0.25 15.03 10.59
C ASP A 88 -0.75 13.87 10.65
N THR A 89 -2.00 14.09 10.22
CA THR A 89 -3.01 13.04 10.11
C THR A 89 -2.55 11.95 9.14
N PHE A 90 -2.09 12.34 7.95
CA PHE A 90 -1.62 11.40 6.94
C PHE A 90 -0.41 10.57 7.44
N LYS A 91 0.57 11.19 8.07
CA LYS A 91 1.70 10.49 8.67
C LYS A 91 1.24 9.43 9.67
N TRP A 92 0.34 9.80 10.57
CA TRP A 92 -0.19 8.89 11.57
C TRP A 92 -0.94 7.70 10.91
N GLU A 93 -1.78 7.96 9.90
CA GLU A 93 -2.49 6.91 9.15
C GLU A 93 -1.52 5.93 8.48
N ILE A 94 -0.43 6.41 7.89
CA ILE A 94 0.58 5.55 7.26
C ILE A 94 1.38 4.76 8.30
N GLU A 95 1.82 5.40 9.39
CA GLU A 95 2.60 4.76 10.46
C GLU A 95 1.85 3.61 11.14
N GLN A 96 0.52 3.71 11.29
CA GLN A 96 -0.30 2.61 11.81
C GLN A 96 -0.25 1.34 10.96
N HIS A 97 0.05 1.47 9.69
CA HIS A 97 0.00 0.39 8.70
C HIS A 97 1.39 -0.05 8.21
N GLY A 98 2.49 0.42 8.83
CA GLY A 98 3.87 0.06 8.46
C GLY A 98 4.17 -1.46 8.52
N HIS A 99 3.33 -2.23 9.24
CA HIS A 99 3.46 -3.70 9.30
C HIS A 99 2.94 -4.44 8.06
N LEU A 100 2.38 -3.75 7.06
CA LEU A 100 1.78 -4.37 5.88
C LEU A 100 2.79 -4.79 4.80
N ASP A 101 4.08 -4.47 4.99
CA ASP A 101 5.18 -4.82 4.09
C ASP A 101 4.95 -4.35 2.64
N MET A 102 4.84 -3.03 2.49
CA MET A 102 4.65 -2.35 1.19
C MET A 102 5.75 -1.28 0.99
N PRO A 103 7.02 -1.68 0.73
CA PRO A 103 8.15 -0.75 0.72
C PRO A 103 8.01 0.37 -0.32
N ASP A 104 7.50 0.08 -1.51
CA ASP A 104 7.29 1.08 -2.56
C ASP A 104 6.23 2.12 -2.16
N VAL A 105 5.20 1.67 -1.43
CA VAL A 105 4.14 2.54 -0.90
C VAL A 105 4.68 3.42 0.21
N GLU A 106 5.50 2.88 1.11
CA GLU A 106 6.14 3.63 2.20
C GLU A 106 7.08 4.70 1.64
N GLU A 107 7.91 4.36 0.64
CA GLU A 107 8.78 5.33 -0.03
C GLU A 107 7.96 6.46 -0.68
N LYS A 108 6.87 6.11 -1.36
CA LYS A 108 5.97 7.10 -1.98
C LYS A 108 5.31 7.98 -0.93
N ALA A 109 4.83 7.41 0.18
CA ALA A 109 4.23 8.15 1.28
C ALA A 109 5.23 9.15 1.90
N HIS A 110 6.49 8.74 2.07
CA HIS A 110 7.56 9.65 2.49
C HIS A 110 7.76 10.83 1.53
N LYS A 111 7.75 10.59 0.22
CA LYS A 111 7.84 11.65 -0.80
C LYS A 111 6.65 12.60 -0.72
N PHE A 112 5.44 12.07 -0.47
CA PHE A 112 4.25 12.89 -0.26
C PHE A 112 4.42 13.84 0.93
N VAL A 113 4.85 13.32 2.07
CA VAL A 113 5.10 14.13 3.27
C VAL A 113 6.15 15.20 3.00
N GLN A 114 7.27 14.85 2.38
CA GLN A 114 8.35 15.81 2.07
C GLN A 114 7.88 16.94 1.16
N ASN A 115 7.13 16.62 0.11
CA ASN A 115 6.64 17.61 -0.84
C ASN A 115 5.50 18.46 -0.26
N ALA A 116 4.66 17.89 0.61
CA ALA A 116 3.65 18.66 1.34
C ALA A 116 4.30 19.67 2.32
N TRP A 117 5.38 19.28 3.02
CA TRP A 117 6.15 20.22 3.83
C TRP A 117 6.86 21.32 3.00
N LYS A 118 7.31 20.99 1.77
CA LYS A 118 7.83 22.03 0.85
C LYS A 118 6.70 23.01 0.47
N MET A 119 5.53 22.49 0.09
CA MET A 119 4.36 23.30 -0.24
C MET A 119 3.99 24.21 0.93
N GLN A 120 3.89 23.68 2.13
CA GLN A 120 3.58 24.45 3.33
C GLN A 120 4.53 25.62 3.56
N ARG A 121 5.86 25.39 3.42
CA ARG A 121 6.85 26.46 3.56
C ARG A 121 6.75 27.53 2.46
N LEU A 122 6.36 27.15 1.25
CA LEU A 122 6.14 28.09 0.15
C LEU A 122 4.89 28.94 0.41
N VAL A 123 3.82 28.34 0.86
CA VAL A 123 2.57 29.04 1.23
C VAL A 123 2.83 29.99 2.39
N ASP A 124 3.58 29.60 3.41
CA ASP A 124 3.97 30.51 4.50
C ASP A 124 4.75 31.73 4.01
N ARG A 125 5.62 31.57 2.99
CA ARG A 125 6.32 32.70 2.37
C ARG A 125 5.38 33.61 1.61
N ILE A 126 4.40 33.06 0.90
CA ILE A 126 3.38 33.80 0.17
C ILE A 126 2.52 34.60 1.17
N ASP A 127 2.06 33.96 2.26
CA ASP A 127 1.31 34.60 3.33
C ASP A 127 2.09 35.72 4.03
N GLY A 128 3.39 35.48 4.29
CA GLY A 128 4.27 36.46 4.92
C GLY A 128 4.68 37.62 4.01
N GLY A 129 4.69 37.37 2.68
CA GLY A 129 5.05 38.36 1.64
C GLY A 129 3.90 39.16 1.09
N GLN A 130 2.70 39.04 1.62
CA GLN A 130 1.46 39.67 1.13
C GLN A 130 1.52 41.20 0.93
N ASN A 131 2.56 41.85 1.40
CA ASN A 131 2.71 43.30 1.24
C ASN A 131 3.43 43.72 -0.06
N ASN A 132 3.95 42.80 -0.86
CA ASN A 132 4.62 43.16 -2.13
C ASN A 132 4.47 42.06 -3.21
N PRO A 133 3.33 42.02 -3.95
CA PRO A 133 3.11 41.05 -5.03
C PRO A 133 4.06 41.23 -6.24
N HIS A 134 4.84 42.29 -6.27
CA HIS A 134 5.87 42.53 -7.31
C HIS A 134 7.27 42.00 -6.92
N ASP A 135 7.39 41.34 -5.77
CA ASP A 135 8.63 40.70 -5.37
C ASP A 135 8.86 39.44 -6.21
N ARG A 136 10.06 39.36 -6.81
CA ARG A 136 10.48 38.21 -7.61
C ARG A 136 10.48 36.92 -6.80
N GLN A 137 10.68 36.98 -5.49
CA GLN A 137 10.64 35.84 -4.60
C GLN A 137 9.20 35.30 -4.42
N TYR A 138 8.19 36.16 -4.46
CA TYR A 138 6.80 35.80 -4.40
C TYR A 138 6.36 35.04 -5.67
N ALA A 139 6.64 35.58 -6.86
CA ALA A 139 6.32 34.92 -8.13
C ALA A 139 6.98 33.54 -8.24
N THR A 140 8.24 33.40 -7.83
CA THR A 140 8.92 32.11 -7.79
C THR A 140 8.30 31.13 -6.78
N ALA A 141 7.78 31.61 -5.66
CA ALA A 141 7.10 30.76 -4.68
C ALA A 141 5.76 30.24 -5.22
N GLU A 142 4.98 31.07 -5.90
CA GLU A 142 3.73 30.68 -6.56
C GLU A 142 3.98 29.58 -7.61
N GLU A 143 4.90 29.81 -8.55
CA GLU A 143 5.29 28.83 -9.58
C GLU A 143 5.70 27.49 -8.96
N ASN A 144 6.44 27.52 -7.86
CA ASN A 144 6.85 26.30 -7.17
C ASN A 144 5.70 25.59 -6.45
N VAL A 145 4.69 26.32 -5.94
CA VAL A 145 3.47 25.71 -5.38
C VAL A 145 2.67 25.05 -6.50
N GLU A 146 2.49 25.72 -7.63
CA GLU A 146 1.78 25.15 -8.79
C GLU A 146 2.46 23.88 -9.28
N ALA A 147 3.79 23.86 -9.41
CA ALA A 147 4.53 22.67 -9.77
C ALA A 147 4.35 21.50 -8.79
N LEU A 148 4.21 21.79 -7.48
CA LEU A 148 3.92 20.75 -6.48
C LEU A 148 2.47 20.26 -6.57
N VAL A 149 1.52 21.14 -6.85
CA VAL A 149 0.10 20.79 -7.09
C VAL A 149 -0.01 19.83 -8.28
N ASP A 150 0.63 20.16 -9.40
CA ASP A 150 0.66 19.31 -10.59
C ASP A 150 1.29 17.96 -10.29
N TRP A 151 2.42 17.95 -9.58
CA TRP A 151 3.09 16.72 -9.15
C TRP A 151 2.15 15.84 -8.31
N PHE A 152 1.45 16.40 -7.31
CA PHE A 152 0.46 15.63 -6.53
C PHE A 152 -0.68 15.11 -7.38
N GLY A 153 -1.13 15.87 -8.37
CA GLY A 153 -2.16 15.44 -9.31
C GLY A 153 -1.73 14.25 -10.19
N GLU A 154 -0.49 14.25 -10.66
CA GLU A 154 0.10 13.15 -11.43
C GLU A 154 0.26 11.90 -10.54
N GLU A 155 0.85 12.06 -9.38
CA GLU A 155 1.06 10.96 -8.45
C GLU A 155 -0.25 10.33 -7.97
N ASN A 156 -1.30 11.13 -7.79
CA ASN A 156 -2.62 10.61 -7.44
C ASN A 156 -3.19 9.69 -8.53
N ARG A 157 -2.93 9.98 -9.80
CA ARG A 157 -3.34 9.12 -10.93
C ARG A 157 -2.58 7.79 -10.95
N GLU A 158 -1.31 7.81 -10.55
CA GLU A 158 -0.44 6.62 -10.54
C GLU A 158 -0.66 5.70 -9.32
N LEU A 159 -1.36 6.15 -8.27
CA LEU A 159 -1.60 5.35 -7.07
C LEU A 159 -2.25 3.99 -7.36
N LYS A 160 -3.16 3.92 -8.34
CA LYS A 160 -3.79 2.65 -8.72
C LYS A 160 -2.77 1.62 -9.21
N ASN A 161 -1.80 2.07 -10.01
CA ASN A 161 -0.74 1.21 -10.54
C ASN A 161 0.20 0.76 -9.42
N LEU A 162 0.56 1.68 -8.51
CA LEU A 162 1.38 1.39 -7.34
C LEU A 162 0.73 0.32 -6.43
N PHE A 163 -0.57 0.39 -6.22
CA PHE A 163 -1.29 -0.53 -5.33
C PHE A 163 -1.77 -1.81 -6.01
N ALA A 164 -1.73 -1.89 -7.35
CA ALA A 164 -2.22 -3.06 -8.08
C ALA A 164 -1.62 -4.40 -7.59
N PRO A 165 -0.29 -4.52 -7.33
CA PRO A 165 0.30 -5.76 -6.81
C PRO A 165 -0.21 -6.16 -5.43
N TYR A 166 -0.62 -5.21 -4.62
CA TYR A 166 -1.03 -5.40 -3.23
C TYR A 166 -2.53 -5.63 -3.05
N LEU A 167 -3.35 -5.21 -4.03
CA LEU A 167 -4.82 -5.29 -3.99
C LEU A 167 -5.39 -6.35 -4.94
N SER A 168 -4.63 -6.83 -5.93
CA SER A 168 -5.05 -7.94 -6.79
C SER A 168 -5.23 -9.21 -5.94
N ALA A 169 -6.33 -9.91 -6.16
CA ALA A 169 -6.51 -11.25 -5.63
C ALA A 169 -5.47 -12.17 -6.27
N ALA A 170 -4.76 -12.95 -5.45
CA ALA A 170 -3.83 -13.97 -5.91
C ALA A 170 -4.58 -15.13 -6.59
#